data_c1fda0d9ffbab9064227842fface6a23
#
_entry.id   c1fda0d9ffbab9064227842fface6a23
#
_cell.length_a   1.000
_cell.length_b   1.000
_cell.length_c   1.000
_cell.angle_alpha   90.00
_cell.angle_beta   90.00
_cell.angle_gamma   90.00
#
_symmetry.space_group_name_H-M   'P 1'
#
loop_
_entity.id
_entity.type
_entity.pdbx_description
1 polymer ?
#
loop_
_entity_poly.entity_id
_entity_poly.type
_entity_poly.pdbx_seq_one_letter_code
_entity_poly.pdbx_strand_id
1 'polypeptide(L)'
;MKINYIKIGKKVIDLEIDALKKIKNSLNKSFNETIEAIRKCQSKVILCGVGKSGLIASKISSTLSSIGVPSFTISASDSSHGDLGAISKKDILILISYSGNTEELKNIIQFANRNRIKLIGMMSKKNSLLYKNSNIKLLIPEVKESGHGIVPTSSTTSQLALGDAIAISLISQKKFSK
;
A
#
# COMPACT_ATOMS: atom_id res chain seq x y z
N MET A 1 -35.19 14.44 16.20
CA MET A 1 -33.86 15.09 16.37
C MET A 1 -33.29 15.45 15.00
N LYS A 2 -32.97 16.70 14.70
CA LYS A 2 -32.47 17.09 13.37
C LYS A 2 -31.00 16.66 13.21
N ILE A 3 -30.70 15.89 12.16
CA ILE A 3 -29.33 15.40 11.92
C ILE A 3 -28.41 16.57 11.53
N ASN A 4 -27.26 16.68 12.16
CA ASN A 4 -26.26 17.70 11.83
C ASN A 4 -25.14 17.08 10.98
N TYR A 5 -25.30 17.11 9.68
CA TYR A 5 -24.36 16.55 8.70
C TYR A 5 -22.98 17.21 8.74
N ILE A 6 -22.90 18.52 9.00
CA ILE A 6 -21.63 19.25 9.13
C ILE A 6 -20.81 18.69 10.30
N LYS A 7 -21.46 18.46 11.45
CA LYS A 7 -20.79 17.86 12.62
C LYS A 7 -20.27 16.45 12.33
N ILE A 8 -21.04 15.67 11.57
CA ILE A 8 -20.63 14.32 11.15
C ILE A 8 -19.41 14.40 10.23
N GLY A 9 -19.46 15.26 9.20
CA GLY A 9 -18.33 15.44 8.26
C GLY A 9 -17.04 15.87 8.95
N LYS A 10 -17.11 16.87 9.85
CA LYS A 10 -15.94 17.32 10.66
C LYS A 10 -15.35 16.17 11.46
N LYS A 11 -16.19 15.35 12.12
CA LYS A 11 -15.72 14.20 12.88
C LYS A 11 -15.00 13.15 12.04
N VAL A 12 -15.45 12.93 10.78
CA VAL A 12 -14.75 12.01 9.85
C VAL A 12 -13.37 12.55 9.54
N ILE A 13 -13.28 13.83 9.17
CA ILE A 13 -12.00 14.49 8.84
C ILE A 13 -11.04 14.49 10.03
N ASP A 14 -11.54 14.74 11.24
CA ASP A 14 -10.72 14.70 12.47
C ASP A 14 -10.09 13.31 12.69
N LEU A 15 -10.85 12.23 12.46
CA LEU A 15 -10.33 10.86 12.54
C LEU A 15 -9.25 10.57 11.49
N GLU A 16 -9.41 11.09 10.28
CA GLU A 16 -8.42 10.95 9.21
C GLU A 16 -7.15 11.77 9.51
N ILE A 17 -7.28 12.98 10.05
CA ILE A 17 -6.15 13.79 10.52
C ILE A 17 -5.36 13.03 11.60
N ASP A 18 -6.04 12.42 12.56
CA ASP A 18 -5.39 11.63 13.60
C ASP A 18 -4.68 10.39 13.02
N ALA A 19 -5.28 9.74 12.04
CA ALA A 19 -4.65 8.63 11.32
C ALA A 19 -3.38 9.08 10.58
N LEU A 20 -3.41 10.23 9.91
CA LEU A 20 -2.26 10.82 9.23
C LEU A 20 -1.13 11.20 10.21
N LYS A 21 -1.46 11.74 11.40
CA LYS A 21 -0.47 12.00 12.45
C LYS A 21 0.20 10.70 12.92
N LYS A 22 -0.58 9.63 13.10
CA LYS A 22 -0.05 8.33 13.50
C LYS A 22 0.88 7.76 12.43
N ILE A 23 0.50 7.79 11.15
CA ILE A 23 1.35 7.27 10.06
C ILE A 23 2.65 8.08 9.95
N LYS A 24 2.59 9.40 10.02
CA LYS A 24 3.79 10.26 10.04
C LYS A 24 4.78 9.83 11.13
N ASN A 25 4.30 9.59 12.34
CA ASN A 25 5.15 9.23 13.48
C ASN A 25 5.61 7.77 13.45
N SER A 26 5.02 6.92 12.59
CA SER A 26 5.38 5.50 12.45
C SER A 26 6.44 5.24 11.39
N LEU A 27 6.80 6.25 10.59
CA LEU A 27 7.85 6.11 9.56
C LEU A 27 9.17 5.70 10.23
N ASN A 28 9.78 4.64 9.71
CA ASN A 28 10.96 4.01 10.31
C ASN A 28 11.88 3.42 9.23
N LYS A 29 12.82 2.58 9.63
CA LYS A 29 13.79 1.93 8.74
C LYS A 29 13.14 1.22 7.54
N SER A 30 11.99 0.55 7.74
CA SER A 30 11.28 -0.15 6.64
C SER A 30 10.82 0.81 5.53
N PHE A 31 10.52 2.09 5.86
CA PHE A 31 10.23 3.10 4.86
C PHE A 31 11.46 3.37 3.98
N ASN A 32 12.63 3.60 4.58
CA ASN A 32 13.89 3.80 3.84
C ASN A 32 14.25 2.56 3.00
N GLU A 33 14.09 1.36 3.57
CA GLU A 33 14.31 0.09 2.85
C GLU A 33 13.39 -0.04 1.63
N THR A 34 12.15 0.44 1.71
CA THR A 34 11.21 0.47 0.58
C THR A 34 11.71 1.40 -0.52
N ILE A 35 12.11 2.63 -0.17
CA ILE A 35 12.66 3.60 -1.14
C ILE A 35 13.88 3.01 -1.85
N GLU A 36 14.83 2.45 -1.09
CA GLU A 36 16.03 1.84 -1.64
C GLU A 36 15.74 0.62 -2.51
N ALA A 37 14.75 -0.20 -2.13
CA ALA A 37 14.35 -1.33 -2.94
C ALA A 37 13.79 -0.87 -4.29
N ILE A 38 12.85 0.09 -4.29
CA ILE A 38 12.25 0.61 -5.52
C ILE A 38 13.30 1.29 -6.40
N ARG A 39 14.22 2.06 -5.82
CA ARG A 39 15.32 2.71 -6.55
C ARG A 39 16.22 1.70 -7.27
N LYS A 40 16.47 0.55 -6.65
CA LYS A 40 17.30 -0.53 -7.20
C LYS A 40 16.51 -1.54 -8.04
N CYS A 41 15.23 -1.30 -8.27
CA CYS A 41 14.38 -2.18 -9.07
C CYS A 41 14.90 -2.22 -10.53
N GLN A 42 15.11 -3.44 -11.04
CA GLN A 42 15.67 -3.63 -12.38
C GLN A 42 14.60 -3.73 -13.48
N SER A 43 13.32 -3.75 -13.10
CA SER A 43 12.21 -3.88 -14.04
C SER A 43 11.08 -2.95 -13.63
N LYS A 44 10.08 -3.43 -12.91
CA LYS A 44 8.87 -2.66 -12.60
C LYS A 44 8.37 -2.92 -11.19
N VAL A 45 7.54 -2.00 -10.70
CA VAL A 45 6.83 -2.12 -9.43
C VAL A 45 5.39 -2.54 -9.71
N ILE A 46 4.98 -3.67 -9.17
CA ILE A 46 3.63 -4.21 -9.34
C ILE A 46 2.90 -4.06 -8.02
N LEU A 47 1.72 -3.46 -8.08
CA LEU A 47 0.90 -3.27 -6.88
C LEU A 47 -0.37 -4.12 -6.97
N CYS A 48 -0.82 -4.62 -5.83
CA CYS A 48 -2.08 -5.34 -5.74
C CYS A 48 -2.74 -5.10 -4.38
N GLY A 49 -4.05 -5.06 -4.40
CA GLY A 49 -4.93 -5.00 -3.24
C GLY A 49 -6.33 -5.41 -3.65
N VAL A 50 -7.22 -5.60 -2.68
CA VAL A 50 -8.60 -6.02 -2.93
C VAL A 50 -9.56 -4.88 -2.54
N GLY A 51 -10.61 -4.68 -3.31
CA GLY A 51 -11.62 -3.67 -3.05
C GLY A 51 -11.03 -2.26 -2.96
N LYS A 52 -11.27 -1.54 -1.88
CA LYS A 52 -10.76 -0.17 -1.68
C LYS A 52 -9.23 -0.11 -1.67
N SER A 53 -8.56 -1.11 -1.08
CA SER A 53 -7.09 -1.20 -1.13
C SER A 53 -6.56 -1.40 -2.56
N GLY A 54 -7.32 -2.05 -3.44
CA GLY A 54 -7.01 -2.16 -4.87
C GLY A 54 -7.07 -0.81 -5.59
N LEU A 55 -8.10 0.02 -5.29
CA LEU A 55 -8.19 1.38 -5.82
C LEU A 55 -7.02 2.26 -5.34
N ILE A 56 -6.61 2.11 -4.09
CA ILE A 56 -5.42 2.79 -3.55
C ILE A 56 -4.15 2.28 -4.26
N ALA A 57 -4.02 0.98 -4.48
CA ALA A 57 -2.91 0.41 -5.23
C ALA A 57 -2.81 1.01 -6.64
N SER A 58 -3.94 1.15 -7.34
CA SER A 58 -4.00 1.76 -8.67
C SER A 58 -3.57 3.23 -8.64
N LYS A 59 -4.01 4.01 -7.65
CA LYS A 59 -3.59 5.41 -7.49
C LYS A 59 -2.09 5.52 -7.22
N ILE A 60 -1.55 4.71 -6.34
CA ILE A 60 -0.10 4.71 -6.03
C ILE A 60 0.71 4.32 -7.26
N SER A 61 0.28 3.28 -7.99
CA SER A 61 0.89 2.85 -9.24
C SER A 61 0.95 3.98 -10.28
N SER A 62 -0.17 4.67 -10.49
CA SER A 62 -0.24 5.84 -11.39
C SER A 62 0.71 6.95 -10.96
N THR A 63 0.81 7.23 -9.65
CA THR A 63 1.74 8.24 -9.12
C THR A 63 3.21 7.84 -9.35
N LEU A 64 3.56 6.57 -9.13
CA LEU A 64 4.91 6.05 -9.40
C LEU A 64 5.26 6.15 -10.89
N SER A 65 4.34 5.81 -11.78
CA SER A 65 4.52 5.93 -13.23
C SER A 65 4.75 7.39 -13.65
N SER A 66 4.03 8.34 -13.05
CA SER A 66 4.17 9.77 -13.33
C SER A 66 5.55 10.34 -12.99
N ILE A 67 6.28 9.68 -12.09
CA ILE A 67 7.66 10.07 -11.71
C ILE A 67 8.74 9.19 -12.39
N GLY A 68 8.34 8.43 -13.42
CA GLY A 68 9.25 7.60 -14.21
C GLY A 68 9.69 6.30 -13.51
N VAL A 69 8.91 5.78 -12.59
CA VAL A 69 9.05 4.44 -12.03
C VAL A 69 8.04 3.53 -12.74
N PRO A 70 8.47 2.61 -13.63
CA PRO A 70 7.55 1.72 -14.31
C PRO A 70 6.70 0.95 -13.32
N SER A 71 5.38 1.14 -13.36
CA SER A 71 4.47 0.57 -12.37
C SER A 71 3.09 0.29 -12.97
N PHE A 72 2.48 -0.80 -12.54
CA PHE A 72 1.08 -1.13 -12.85
C PHE A 72 0.44 -1.97 -11.73
N THR A 73 -0.85 -2.18 -11.83
CA THR A 73 -1.58 -3.02 -10.87
C THR A 73 -2.02 -4.32 -11.51
N ILE A 74 -2.09 -5.36 -10.69
CA ILE A 74 -2.75 -6.62 -11.03
C ILE A 74 -3.98 -6.82 -10.18
N SER A 75 -4.98 -7.51 -10.72
CA SER A 75 -6.16 -7.92 -9.98
C SER A 75 -5.84 -9.15 -9.13
N ALA A 76 -6.25 -9.14 -7.86
CA ALA A 76 -6.08 -10.30 -6.99
C ALA A 76 -6.95 -11.48 -7.43
N SER A 77 -8.14 -11.22 -7.98
CA SER A 77 -9.05 -12.27 -8.50
C SER A 77 -8.49 -12.91 -9.76
N ASP A 78 -7.93 -12.11 -10.69
CA ASP A 78 -7.46 -12.58 -11.99
C ASP A 78 -6.07 -13.24 -11.90
N SER A 79 -5.36 -13.00 -10.80
CA SER A 79 -4.05 -13.62 -10.53
C SER A 79 -4.08 -15.14 -10.56
N SER A 80 -5.23 -15.76 -10.27
CA SER A 80 -5.43 -17.21 -10.34
C SER A 80 -5.55 -17.74 -11.78
N HIS A 81 -5.70 -16.86 -12.78
CA HIS A 81 -5.94 -17.19 -14.18
C HIS A 81 -4.76 -16.89 -15.11
N GLY A 82 -3.54 -16.75 -14.58
CA GLY A 82 -2.33 -16.61 -15.40
C GLY A 82 -1.58 -15.29 -15.26
N ASP A 83 -2.19 -14.24 -14.69
CA ASP A 83 -1.58 -12.91 -14.55
C ASP A 83 -0.29 -12.91 -13.71
N LEU A 84 -0.11 -13.90 -12.83
CA LEU A 84 1.13 -14.08 -12.08
C LEU A 84 2.35 -14.34 -12.99
N GLY A 85 2.12 -14.84 -14.20
CA GLY A 85 3.18 -15.03 -15.21
C GLY A 85 3.83 -13.72 -15.67
N ALA A 86 3.15 -12.58 -15.48
CA ALA A 86 3.68 -11.25 -15.79
C ALA A 86 4.70 -10.74 -14.75
N ILE A 87 4.85 -11.43 -13.61
CA ILE A 87 5.73 -11.03 -12.51
C ILE A 87 7.04 -11.83 -12.57
N SER A 88 8.16 -11.13 -12.53
CA SER A 88 9.51 -11.69 -12.58
C SER A 88 10.32 -11.41 -11.31
N LYS A 89 11.45 -12.11 -11.15
CA LYS A 89 12.41 -11.86 -10.03
C LYS A 89 13.01 -10.45 -10.04
N LYS A 90 12.96 -9.76 -11.17
CA LYS A 90 13.49 -8.38 -11.30
C LYS A 90 12.49 -7.33 -10.87
N ASP A 91 11.24 -7.73 -10.66
CA ASP A 91 10.17 -6.86 -10.22
C ASP A 91 10.15 -6.71 -8.69
N ILE A 92 9.43 -5.69 -8.24
CA ILE A 92 9.02 -5.53 -6.85
C ILE A 92 7.51 -5.67 -6.80
N LEU A 93 7.02 -6.48 -5.87
CA LEU A 93 5.60 -6.63 -5.61
C LEU A 93 5.25 -5.89 -4.32
N ILE A 94 4.26 -4.99 -4.39
CA ILE A 94 3.70 -4.29 -3.22
C ILE A 94 2.27 -4.76 -3.03
N LEU A 95 2.01 -5.45 -1.91
CA LEU A 95 0.66 -5.88 -1.55
C LEU A 95 0.09 -4.98 -0.46
N ILE A 96 -1.13 -4.51 -0.68
CA ILE A 96 -1.83 -3.61 0.21
C ILE A 96 -3.05 -4.31 0.80
N SER A 97 -3.02 -4.54 2.10
CA SER A 97 -4.14 -5.10 2.86
C SER A 97 -4.08 -4.63 4.31
N TYR A 98 -5.06 -3.84 4.75
CA TYR A 98 -5.04 -3.32 6.12
C TYR A 98 -5.03 -4.44 7.17
N SER A 99 -5.86 -5.47 7.01
CA SER A 99 -5.84 -6.65 7.89
C SER A 99 -4.59 -7.52 7.71
N GLY A 100 -4.03 -7.52 6.50
CA GLY A 100 -2.92 -8.38 6.08
C GLY A 100 -3.31 -9.86 5.94
N ASN A 101 -4.61 -10.18 6.02
CA ASN A 101 -5.15 -11.55 5.94
C ASN A 101 -6.22 -11.69 4.84
N THR A 102 -6.18 -10.84 3.82
CA THR A 102 -7.09 -10.91 2.67
C THR A 102 -6.84 -12.22 1.92
N GLU A 103 -7.86 -13.07 1.79
CA GLU A 103 -7.73 -14.43 1.27
C GLU A 103 -7.26 -14.44 -0.19
N GLU A 104 -7.76 -13.52 -1.00
CA GLU A 104 -7.42 -13.39 -2.42
C GLU A 104 -5.93 -13.08 -2.66
N LEU A 105 -5.24 -12.52 -1.66
CA LEU A 105 -3.79 -12.25 -1.76
C LEU A 105 -2.92 -13.46 -1.42
N LYS A 106 -3.47 -14.53 -0.89
CA LYS A 106 -2.73 -15.70 -0.42
C LYS A 106 -1.94 -16.36 -1.53
N ASN A 107 -2.56 -16.57 -2.70
CA ASN A 107 -1.89 -17.17 -3.84
C ASN A 107 -0.74 -16.29 -4.36
N ILE A 108 -0.93 -14.98 -4.39
CA ILE A 108 0.09 -14.01 -4.81
C ILE A 108 1.27 -14.02 -3.83
N ILE A 109 1.01 -14.06 -2.52
CA ILE A 109 2.04 -14.16 -1.48
C ILE A 109 2.86 -15.44 -1.66
N GLN A 110 2.20 -16.59 -1.84
CA GLN A 110 2.85 -17.87 -2.06
C GLN A 110 3.70 -17.88 -3.35
N PHE A 111 3.15 -17.32 -4.44
CA PHE A 111 3.85 -17.18 -5.70
C PHE A 111 5.12 -16.32 -5.54
N ALA A 112 5.01 -15.16 -4.90
CA ALA A 112 6.15 -14.28 -4.66
C ALA A 112 7.28 -14.97 -3.88
N ASN A 113 6.93 -15.69 -2.82
CA ASN A 113 7.91 -16.41 -1.99
C ASN A 113 8.55 -17.57 -2.75
N ARG A 114 7.77 -18.39 -3.47
CA ARG A 114 8.28 -19.51 -4.27
C ARG A 114 9.25 -19.03 -5.35
N ASN A 115 8.95 -17.92 -5.99
CA ASN A 115 9.76 -17.38 -7.08
C ASN A 115 10.82 -16.36 -6.61
N ARG A 116 10.95 -16.16 -5.28
CA ARG A 116 11.91 -15.22 -4.68
C ARG A 116 11.78 -13.80 -5.22
N ILE A 117 10.52 -13.37 -5.45
CA ILE A 117 10.19 -12.00 -5.84
C ILE A 117 10.21 -11.14 -4.59
N LYS A 118 10.82 -9.96 -4.66
CA LYS A 118 10.87 -9.05 -3.52
C LYS A 118 9.46 -8.53 -3.20
N LEU A 119 8.95 -8.94 -2.03
CA LEU A 119 7.62 -8.60 -1.55
C LEU A 119 7.68 -7.52 -0.47
N ILE A 120 7.00 -6.42 -0.71
CA ILE A 120 6.74 -5.35 0.24
C ILE A 120 5.28 -5.44 0.66
N GLY A 121 5.02 -5.61 1.94
CA GLY A 121 3.65 -5.64 2.48
C GLY A 121 3.31 -4.33 3.17
N MET A 122 2.14 -3.78 2.86
CA MET A 122 1.54 -2.63 3.53
C MET A 122 0.32 -3.11 4.32
N MET A 123 0.43 -3.18 5.65
CA MET A 123 -0.59 -3.77 6.52
C MET A 123 -0.55 -3.16 7.92
N SER A 124 -1.59 -3.45 8.74
CA SER A 124 -1.65 -3.00 10.16
C SER A 124 -1.26 -4.12 11.15
N LYS A 125 -1.54 -5.39 10.84
CA LYS A 125 -1.41 -6.48 11.81
C LYS A 125 -0.08 -7.24 11.68
N LYS A 126 0.74 -7.22 12.74
CA LYS A 126 2.05 -7.91 12.80
C LYS A 126 1.97 -9.45 12.76
N ASN A 127 0.83 -10.02 13.12
CA ASN A 127 0.62 -11.48 13.10
C ASN A 127 -0.05 -11.98 11.81
N SER A 128 -0.30 -11.09 10.84
CA SER A 128 -0.97 -11.42 9.59
C SER A 128 -0.09 -12.24 8.63
N LEU A 129 -0.76 -12.91 7.69
CA LEU A 129 -0.11 -13.68 6.63
C LEU A 129 0.84 -12.79 5.81
N LEU A 130 0.39 -11.60 5.40
CA LEU A 130 1.18 -10.66 4.63
C LEU A 130 2.42 -10.21 5.41
N TYR A 131 2.28 -9.90 6.71
CA TYR A 131 3.43 -9.49 7.52
C TYR A 131 4.50 -10.58 7.61
N LYS A 132 4.08 -11.83 7.88
CA LYS A 132 5.01 -12.97 8.05
C LYS A 132 5.79 -13.27 6.77
N ASN A 133 5.19 -13.02 5.62
CA ASN A 133 5.72 -13.40 4.32
C ASN A 133 6.38 -12.25 3.53
N SER A 134 6.31 -11.01 4.01
CA SER A 134 6.92 -9.87 3.34
C SER A 134 8.40 -9.71 3.69
N ASN A 135 9.22 -9.37 2.69
CA ASN A 135 10.62 -9.01 2.89
C ASN A 135 10.75 -7.65 3.58
N ILE A 136 9.92 -6.67 3.19
CA ILE A 136 9.83 -5.35 3.80
C ILE A 136 8.41 -5.15 4.31
N LYS A 137 8.28 -4.63 5.53
CA LYS A 137 7.02 -4.53 6.24
C LYS A 137 6.70 -3.07 6.53
N LEU A 138 5.83 -2.47 5.71
CA LEU A 138 5.30 -1.13 5.93
C LEU A 138 4.08 -1.24 6.86
N LEU A 139 4.32 -1.02 8.14
CA LEU A 139 3.24 -1.07 9.13
C LEU A 139 2.47 0.24 9.17
N ILE A 140 1.16 0.13 8.96
CA ILE A 140 0.19 1.19 9.21
C ILE A 140 -0.28 1.03 10.65
N PRO A 141 -0.17 2.06 11.51
CA PRO A 141 -0.71 2.00 12.86
C PRO A 141 -2.21 1.70 12.87
N GLU A 142 -2.69 1.13 13.94
CA GLU A 142 -4.13 0.94 14.10
C GLU A 142 -4.84 2.30 14.18
N VAL A 143 -5.82 2.46 13.29
CA VAL A 143 -6.62 3.67 13.17
C VAL A 143 -8.09 3.38 13.44
N LYS A 144 -8.81 4.41 13.87
CA LYS A 144 -10.25 4.33 14.07
C LYS A 144 -10.95 4.70 12.76
N GLU A 145 -11.75 3.78 12.26
CA GLU A 145 -12.58 4.04 11.09
C GLU A 145 -13.81 4.87 11.46
N SER A 146 -14.30 5.68 10.53
CA SER A 146 -15.56 6.39 10.66
C SER A 146 -16.75 5.44 10.49
N GLY A 147 -17.98 5.92 10.80
CA GLY A 147 -19.20 5.17 10.54
C GLY A 147 -19.26 3.80 11.22
N HIS A 148 -18.86 3.73 12.50
CA HIS A 148 -18.84 2.50 13.29
C HIS A 148 -17.94 1.37 12.74
N GLY A 149 -16.97 1.71 11.88
CA GLY A 149 -16.05 0.73 11.29
C GLY A 149 -16.62 -0.05 10.11
N ILE A 150 -17.79 0.32 9.61
CA ILE A 150 -18.45 -0.38 8.49
C ILE A 150 -17.74 -0.13 7.16
N VAL A 151 -17.19 1.06 6.99
CA VAL A 151 -16.54 1.48 5.74
C VAL A 151 -15.10 1.92 6.01
N PRO A 152 -14.11 1.39 5.28
CA PRO A 152 -12.74 1.89 5.32
C PRO A 152 -12.68 3.36 4.92
N THR A 153 -12.11 4.19 5.79
CA THR A 153 -11.90 5.64 5.63
C THR A 153 -10.48 5.99 6.05
N SER A 154 -10.21 6.06 7.34
CA SER A 154 -8.90 6.41 7.90
C SER A 154 -7.79 5.44 7.48
N SER A 155 -8.08 4.15 7.35
CA SER A 155 -7.12 3.15 6.88
C SER A 155 -6.73 3.38 5.42
N THR A 156 -7.69 3.68 4.54
CA THR A 156 -7.43 3.95 3.12
C THR A 156 -6.71 5.28 2.92
N THR A 157 -7.06 6.31 3.69
CA THR A 157 -6.36 7.60 3.72
C THR A 157 -4.89 7.42 4.16
N SER A 158 -4.65 6.57 5.17
CA SER A 158 -3.29 6.23 5.62
C SER A 158 -2.47 5.48 4.56
N GLN A 159 -3.08 4.51 3.86
CA GLN A 159 -2.45 3.78 2.77
C GLN A 159 -2.05 4.73 1.63
N LEU A 160 -2.96 5.63 1.26
CA LEU A 160 -2.73 6.61 0.21
C LEU A 160 -1.60 7.57 0.56
N ALA A 161 -1.63 8.16 1.76
CA ALA A 161 -0.60 9.09 2.23
C ALA A 161 0.79 8.43 2.29
N LEU A 162 0.86 7.16 2.72
CA LEU A 162 2.11 6.41 2.73
C LEU A 162 2.65 6.17 1.30
N GLY A 163 1.76 5.85 0.35
CA GLY A 163 2.11 5.72 -1.07
C GLY A 163 2.63 7.03 -1.68
N ASP A 164 2.00 8.15 -1.37
CA ASP A 164 2.46 9.47 -1.82
C ASP A 164 3.81 9.84 -1.20
N ALA A 165 4.01 9.54 0.08
CA ALA A 165 5.30 9.75 0.74
C ALA A 165 6.42 8.94 0.08
N ILE A 166 6.15 7.69 -0.33
CA ILE A 166 7.10 6.85 -1.08
C ILE A 166 7.43 7.52 -2.42
N ALA A 167 6.43 7.90 -3.20
CA ALA A 167 6.63 8.49 -4.52
C ALA A 167 7.44 9.79 -4.45
N ILE A 168 7.13 10.70 -3.53
CA ILE A 168 7.84 11.98 -3.38
C ILE A 168 9.26 11.75 -2.87
N SER A 169 9.49 10.78 -1.99
CA SER A 169 10.85 10.44 -1.53
C SER A 169 11.74 9.92 -2.66
N LEU A 170 11.18 9.23 -3.66
CA LEU A 170 11.91 8.79 -4.85
C LEU A 170 12.30 9.97 -5.76
N ILE A 171 11.47 11.00 -5.85
CA ILE A 171 11.76 12.22 -6.62
C ILE A 171 12.94 12.99 -6.02
N SER A 172 12.99 13.12 -4.70
CA SER A 172 14.00 13.95 -4.03
C SER A 172 15.44 13.52 -4.30
N GLN A 173 15.65 12.30 -4.77
CA GLN A 173 16.97 11.78 -5.14
C GLN A 173 17.29 11.93 -6.64
N LYS A 174 16.29 12.10 -7.48
CA LYS A 174 16.52 12.49 -8.89
C LYS A 174 16.65 13.99 -8.90
N LYS A 175 17.82 14.54 -9.29
CA LYS A 175 17.93 15.96 -9.65
C LYS A 175 17.00 16.17 -10.84
N PHE A 176 15.75 16.55 -10.60
CA PHE A 176 14.90 17.10 -11.64
C PHE A 176 15.47 18.48 -11.95
N SER A 177 16.32 18.59 -13.00
CA SER A 177 16.52 19.88 -13.65
C SER A 177 15.15 20.33 -14.18
N LYS A 178 14.69 21.49 -13.71
CA LYS A 178 13.55 22.20 -14.28
C LYS A 178 13.87 22.57 -15.72
#